data_f532a55452307978e849bf0eb207124c
#
_entry.id   f532a55452307978e849bf0eb207124c
#
_cell.length_a   1.000
_cell.length_b   1.000
_cell.length_c   1.000
_cell.angle_alpha   90.00
_cell.angle_beta   90.00
_cell.angle_gamma   90.00
#
_symmetry.space_group_name_H-M   'P 1'
#
loop_
_entity.id
_entity.type
_entity.pdbx_description
1 polymer ?
#
loop_
_entity_poly.entity_id
_entity_poly.type
_entity_poly.pdbx_seq_one_letter_code
_entity_poly.pdbx_strand_id
1 'polypeptide(L)' 'MYTLYYYRDDAYFGFDYPKMAFNFAERMTKINGTEYVVLDDDGYCVHKKDLEY' A
#
# COMPACT_ATOMS: atom_id res chain seq x y z
N MET A 1 3.42 3.56 11.43
CA MET A 1 2.69 2.50 10.71
C MET A 1 2.20 3.00 9.35
N TYR A 2 2.22 2.12 8.37
CA TYR A 2 1.76 2.48 7.03
C TYR A 2 0.47 1.74 6.74
N THR A 3 -0.44 2.41 6.03
CA THR A 3 -1.74 1.85 5.71
C THR A 3 -1.85 1.59 4.21
N LEU A 4 -2.14 0.33 3.87
CA LEU A 4 -2.45 -0.03 2.50
C LEU A 4 -3.96 0.07 2.34
N TYR A 5 -4.42 0.88 1.40
CA TYR A 5 -5.84 1.12 1.20
C TYR A 5 -6.24 0.76 -0.22
N TYR A 6 -7.17 -0.19 -0.32
CA TYR A 6 -7.80 -0.55 -1.58
C TYR A 6 -9.10 0.24 -1.68
N TYR A 7 -9.05 1.35 -2.34
CA TYR A 7 -10.20 2.27 -2.32
C TYR A 7 -11.42 1.76 -3.07
N ARG A 8 -11.26 0.83 -4.00
CA ARG A 8 -12.42 0.24 -4.67
C ARG A 8 -13.22 -0.65 -3.75
N ASP A 9 -12.55 -1.33 -2.84
CA ASP A 9 -13.17 -2.27 -1.90
C ASP A 9 -13.32 -1.68 -0.51
N ASP A 10 -12.81 -0.47 -0.30
CA ASP A 10 -12.80 0.20 1.00
C ASP A 10 -12.16 -0.69 2.07
N ALA A 11 -11.04 -1.30 1.71
CA ALA A 11 -10.32 -2.22 2.59
C ALA A 11 -8.98 -1.61 3.01
N TYR A 12 -8.64 -1.78 4.29
CA TYR A 12 -7.43 -1.22 4.90
C TYR A 12 -6.58 -2.32 5.50
N PHE A 13 -5.26 -2.18 5.36
CA PHE A 13 -4.31 -3.11 5.97
C PHE A 13 -3.15 -2.32 6.54
N GLY A 14 -2.72 -2.66 7.76
CA GLY A 14 -1.63 -1.97 8.43
C GLY A 14 -0.31 -2.71 8.29
N PHE A 15 0.79 -1.96 8.08
CA PHE A 15 2.13 -2.52 7.96
C PHE A 15 3.12 -1.63 8.71
N ASP A 16 4.16 -2.26 9.25
CA ASP A 16 5.21 -1.52 9.96
C ASP A 16 6.14 -0.78 9.00
N TYR A 17 6.30 -1.32 7.79
CA TYR A 17 7.20 -0.75 6.81
C TYR A 17 6.49 -0.59 5.46
N PRO A 18 6.78 0.51 4.75
CA PRO A 18 6.10 0.75 3.47
C PRO A 18 6.44 -0.30 2.41
N LYS A 19 7.65 -0.83 2.46
CA LYS A 19 8.07 -1.85 1.51
C LYS A 19 7.22 -3.10 1.63
N MET A 20 6.85 -3.46 2.86
CA MET A 20 5.98 -4.61 3.10
C MET A 20 4.59 -4.37 2.53
N ALA A 21 4.08 -3.16 2.68
CA ALA A 21 2.78 -2.80 2.13
C ALA A 21 2.76 -2.94 0.62
N PHE A 22 3.80 -2.45 -0.04
CA PHE A 22 3.88 -2.54 -1.50
C PHE A 22 4.05 -3.98 -1.98
N ASN A 23 4.83 -4.79 -1.27
CA ASN A 23 4.99 -6.20 -1.62
C ASN A 23 3.67 -6.94 -1.53
N PHE A 24 2.92 -6.69 -0.47
CA PHE A 24 1.61 -7.31 -0.29
C PHE A 24 0.66 -6.85 -1.40
N ALA A 25 0.63 -5.55 -1.67
CA ALA A 25 -0.26 -4.98 -2.67
C ALA A 25 0.04 -5.52 -4.06
N GLU A 26 1.31 -5.67 -4.41
CA GLU A 26 1.68 -6.19 -5.72
C GLU A 26 1.21 -7.62 -5.92
N ARG A 27 1.28 -8.44 -4.87
CA ARG A 27 0.75 -9.78 -4.92
C ARG A 27 -0.75 -9.79 -5.14
N MET A 28 -1.46 -9.00 -4.35
CA MET A 28 -2.91 -8.95 -4.43
C MET A 28 -3.39 -8.36 -5.73
N THR A 29 -2.70 -7.34 -6.22
CA THR A 29 -3.07 -6.70 -7.48
C THR A 29 -2.95 -7.66 -8.66
N LYS A 30 -1.90 -8.50 -8.65
CA LYS A 30 -1.74 -9.50 -9.71
C LYS A 30 -2.91 -10.48 -9.74
N ILE A 31 -3.43 -10.79 -8.56
CA ILE A 31 -4.53 -11.76 -8.44
C ILE A 31 -5.86 -11.09 -8.75
N ASN A 32 -6.10 -9.91 -8.19
CA ASN A 32 -7.40 -9.26 -8.24
C ASN A 32 -7.48 -8.05 -9.17
N GLY A 33 -6.35 -7.51 -9.60
CA GLY A 33 -6.32 -6.33 -10.47
C GLY A 33 -6.88 -5.09 -9.82
N THR A 34 -6.81 -5.01 -8.50
CA THR A 34 -7.39 -3.91 -7.73
C THR A 34 -6.39 -2.76 -7.55
N GLU A 35 -6.88 -1.53 -7.65
CA GLU A 35 -6.05 -0.36 -7.43
C GLU A 35 -5.94 -0.06 -5.95
N TYR A 36 -4.80 0.52 -5.56
CA TYR A 36 -4.50 0.77 -4.15
C TYR A 36 -3.62 2.00 -3.98
N VAL A 37 -3.55 2.47 -2.72
CA VAL A 37 -2.59 3.50 -2.31
C VAL A 37 -1.99 3.08 -0.99
N VAL A 38 -0.77 3.56 -0.70
CA VAL A 38 -0.13 3.36 0.59
C VAL A 38 0.01 4.71 1.26
N LEU A 39 -0.43 4.81 2.50
CA LEU A 39 -0.44 6.05 3.26
C LEU A 39 0.50 5.93 4.46
N ASP A 40 1.17 7.03 4.81
CA ASP A 40 2.02 7.06 6.00
C ASP A 40 1.19 7.45 7.24
N ASP A 41 1.87 7.65 8.37
CA ASP A 41 1.20 7.98 9.63
C ASP A 41 0.43 9.30 9.57
N ASP A 42 0.87 10.20 8.70
CA ASP A 42 0.23 11.50 8.54
C ASP A 42 -0.88 11.49 7.50
N GLY A 43 -1.08 10.36 6.85
CA GLY A 43 -2.12 10.24 5.83
C GLY A 43 -1.67 10.64 4.44
N TYR A 44 -0.37 10.88 4.25
CA TYR A 44 0.16 11.21 2.93
C TYR A 44 0.45 9.98 2.12
N CYS A 45 0.24 10.09 0.84
CA CYS A 45 0.47 8.98 -0.09
C CYS A 45 1.98 8.73 -0.24
N VAL A 46 2.36 7.47 -0.06
CA VAL A 46 3.76 7.04 -0.22
C VAL A 46 3.91 6.43 -1.61
N HIS A 47 4.92 6.86 -2.35
CA HIS A 47 5.19 6.32 -3.69
C HIS A 47 6.32 5.30 -3.63
N LYS A 48 6.14 4.19 -4.33
CA LYS A 48 7.11 3.11 -4.31
C LYS A 48 8.50 3.58 -4.75
N LYS A 49 8.57 4.47 -5.72
CA LYS A 49 9.84 4.97 -6.23
C LYS A 49 10.66 5.70 -5.16
N ASP A 50 10.00 6.23 -4.13
CA ASP A 50 10.67 6.95 -3.04
C ASP A 50 11.31 5.99 -2.04
N LEU A 51 11.10 4.69 -2.20
CA LEU A 51 11.62 3.66 -1.31
C LEU A 51 12.85 2.97 -1.85
N GLU A 52 13.40 3.43 -2.94
CA GLU A 52 14.58 2.83 -3.54
C GLU A 52 15.80 3.12 -2.69
N TYR A 53 16.64 2.12 -2.51
CA TYR A 53 17.87 2.23 -1.73
C TYR A 53 19.04 1.73 -2.55
#